data_8979a5c5557fd6b994efc1b855b5734c
#
_entry.id   8979a5c5557fd6b994efc1b855b5734c
#
_cell.length_a   1.000
_cell.length_b   1.000
_cell.length_c   1.000
_cell.angle_alpha   90.00
_cell.angle_beta   90.00
_cell.angle_gamma   90.00
#
_symmetry.space_group_name_H-M   'P 1'
#
loop_
_entity.id
_entity.type
_entity.pdbx_description
1 polymer ?
#
loop_
_entity_poly.entity_id
_entity_poly.type
_entity_poly.pdbx_seq_one_letter_code
_entity_poly.pdbx_strand_id
1 'polypeptide(L)'
;MGMRMFASFDEFVEERSTALLRTAFLLTGDRGHAEDLLQTTLLRTLRRWSKARAAPEAYARRVLVNLSKDRLRARGRQPRETALPPDGPDLPSVDAGYDRIADRGAVLDALAGLPPGQRQVVVLRFVEDLSVDQTADLLDCSAGTVKSQTARALTRLRELLADFHGSQHEKETTDVRR
;
A
#
# COMPACT_ATOMS: atom_id res chain seq x y z
N MET A 1 -18.31 -8.15 4.70
CA MET A 1 -17.55 -7.57 5.82
C MET A 1 -18.47 -6.60 6.55
N GLY A 2 -18.85 -6.90 7.81
CA GLY A 2 -19.85 -6.13 8.54
C GLY A 2 -19.37 -4.71 8.81
N MET A 3 -20.25 -3.74 8.65
CA MET A 3 -20.01 -2.34 8.92
C MET A 3 -19.87 -2.17 10.45
N ARG A 4 -18.66 -2.01 10.95
CA ARG A 4 -18.41 -1.77 12.38
C ARG A 4 -18.71 -0.29 12.70
N MET A 5 -19.57 -0.07 13.68
CA MET A 5 -19.82 1.27 14.19
C MET A 5 -18.80 1.59 15.29
N PHE A 6 -18.16 2.75 15.17
CA PHE A 6 -17.26 3.29 16.19
C PHE A 6 -18.01 4.31 17.03
N ALA A 7 -17.86 4.25 18.35
CA ALA A 7 -18.52 5.18 19.26
C ALA A 7 -17.92 6.59 19.17
N SER A 8 -16.61 6.69 18.93
CA SER A 8 -15.86 7.94 18.82
C SER A 8 -14.82 7.92 17.71
N PHE A 9 -14.29 9.11 17.38
CA PHE A 9 -13.15 9.22 16.47
C PHE A 9 -11.89 8.60 17.09
N ASP A 10 -11.69 8.72 18.40
CA ASP A 10 -10.50 8.19 19.08
C ASP A 10 -10.48 6.66 19.00
N GLU A 11 -11.61 5.99 19.23
CA GLU A 11 -11.74 4.53 19.04
C GLU A 11 -11.42 4.13 17.59
N PHE A 12 -11.90 4.90 16.62
CA PHE A 12 -11.56 4.65 15.21
C PHE A 12 -10.06 4.79 14.96
N VAL A 13 -9.41 5.81 15.51
CA VAL A 13 -7.96 6.02 15.39
C VAL A 13 -7.19 4.87 16.01
N GLU A 14 -7.52 4.48 17.24
CA GLU A 14 -6.85 3.39 17.96
C GLU A 14 -6.92 2.06 17.18
N GLU A 15 -8.08 1.75 16.65
CA GLU A 15 -8.27 0.47 15.95
C GLU A 15 -7.78 0.45 14.49
N ARG A 16 -7.75 1.61 13.81
CA ARG A 16 -7.54 1.63 12.35
C ARG A 16 -6.27 2.34 11.89
N SER A 17 -5.58 3.09 12.75
CA SER A 17 -4.37 3.82 12.34
C SER A 17 -3.28 2.90 11.78
N THR A 18 -3.03 1.75 12.42
CA THR A 18 -2.01 0.80 11.97
C THR A 18 -2.35 0.23 10.59
N ALA A 19 -3.60 -0.14 10.34
CA ALA A 19 -4.03 -0.65 9.04
C ALA A 19 -3.96 0.44 7.96
N LEU A 20 -4.39 1.66 8.27
CA LEU A 20 -4.30 2.80 7.36
C LEU A 20 -2.85 3.19 7.07
N LEU A 21 -1.95 3.15 8.07
CA LEU A 21 -0.52 3.39 7.87
C LEU A 21 0.10 2.34 6.94
N ARG A 22 -0.25 1.07 7.15
CA ARG A 22 0.20 -0.01 6.26
C ARG A 22 -0.23 0.24 4.82
N THR A 23 -1.49 0.57 4.60
CA THR A 23 -2.00 0.88 3.25
C THR A 23 -1.31 2.10 2.67
N ALA A 24 -1.11 3.17 3.45
CA ALA A 24 -0.36 4.35 3.05
C ALA A 24 1.06 4.00 2.62
N PHE A 25 1.77 3.17 3.39
CA PHE A 25 3.11 2.72 3.07
C PHE A 25 3.16 1.90 1.77
N LEU A 26 2.25 0.95 1.61
CA LEU A 26 2.16 0.15 0.39
C LEU A 26 1.88 0.99 -0.86
N LEU A 27 1.13 2.09 -0.71
CA LEU A 27 0.84 3.02 -1.80
C LEU A 27 1.99 3.97 -2.12
N THR A 28 2.75 4.41 -1.11
CA THR A 28 3.82 5.41 -1.27
C THR A 28 5.20 4.80 -1.48
N GLY A 29 5.46 3.64 -0.87
CA GLY A 29 6.77 3.00 -0.81
C GLY A 29 7.78 3.76 0.07
N ASP A 30 7.32 4.67 0.94
CA ASP A 30 8.17 5.52 1.77
C ASP A 30 7.47 5.80 3.11
N ARG A 31 8.21 5.65 4.22
CA ARG A 31 7.67 5.75 5.57
C ARG A 31 7.22 7.16 5.93
N GLY A 32 8.06 8.15 5.70
CA GLY A 32 7.74 9.55 6.02
C GLY A 32 6.52 10.01 5.25
N HIS A 33 6.46 9.66 3.98
CA HIS A 33 5.30 9.94 3.14
C HIS A 33 4.04 9.19 3.58
N ALA A 34 4.16 7.96 4.09
CA ALA A 34 3.02 7.21 4.59
C ALA A 34 2.46 7.83 5.88
N GLU A 35 3.32 8.28 6.77
CA GLU A 35 2.96 8.97 8.01
C GLU A 35 2.24 10.30 7.73
N ASP A 36 2.77 11.13 6.82
CA ASP A 36 2.13 12.36 6.37
C ASP A 36 0.75 12.10 5.75
N LEU A 37 0.66 11.04 4.94
CA LEU A 37 -0.57 10.63 4.28
C LEU A 37 -1.62 10.19 5.31
N LEU A 38 -1.22 9.40 6.31
CA LEU A 38 -2.06 8.98 7.42
C LEU A 38 -2.57 10.18 8.22
N GLN A 39 -1.66 11.06 8.68
CA GLN A 39 -2.03 12.23 9.46
C GLN A 39 -3.03 13.11 8.72
N THR A 40 -2.77 13.41 7.45
CA THR A 40 -3.69 14.19 6.62
C THR A 40 -5.05 13.50 6.47
N THR A 41 -5.04 12.18 6.30
CA THR A 41 -6.27 11.37 6.19
C THR A 41 -7.08 11.43 7.48
N LEU A 42 -6.45 11.24 8.64
CA LEU A 42 -7.11 11.30 9.93
C LEU A 42 -7.68 12.69 10.22
N LEU A 43 -6.93 13.76 9.96
CA LEU A 43 -7.40 15.14 10.11
C LEU A 43 -8.62 15.44 9.22
N ARG A 44 -8.61 15.00 7.97
CA ARG A 44 -9.77 15.17 7.07
C ARG A 44 -10.97 14.35 7.52
N THR A 45 -10.75 13.14 8.04
CA THR A 45 -11.81 12.28 8.58
C THR A 45 -12.42 12.90 9.84
N LEU A 46 -11.59 13.42 10.76
CA LEU A 46 -12.04 14.13 11.96
C LEU A 46 -12.94 15.32 11.59
N ARG A 47 -12.48 16.19 10.69
CA ARG A 47 -13.25 17.37 10.25
C ARG A 47 -14.60 17.02 9.64
N ARG A 48 -14.78 15.81 9.18
CA ARG A 48 -16.02 15.32 8.57
C ARG A 48 -16.67 14.18 9.36
N TRP A 49 -16.25 14.01 10.64
CA TRP A 49 -16.67 12.86 11.44
C TRP A 49 -18.18 12.67 11.50
N SER A 50 -18.94 13.75 11.67
CA SER A 50 -20.42 13.71 11.67
C SER A 50 -21.02 13.01 10.43
N LYS A 51 -20.36 13.14 9.29
CA LYS A 51 -20.76 12.51 8.01
C LYS A 51 -20.08 11.17 7.79
N ALA A 52 -18.83 11.04 8.23
CA ALA A 52 -17.99 9.86 8.02
C ALA A 52 -18.33 8.72 8.98
N ARG A 53 -18.89 9.01 10.17
CA ARG A 53 -19.12 8.02 11.24
C ARG A 53 -20.01 6.83 10.84
N ALA A 54 -20.82 6.95 9.81
CA ALA A 54 -21.62 5.84 9.30
C ALA A 54 -20.75 4.77 8.61
N ALA A 55 -19.65 5.19 7.95
CA ALA A 55 -18.70 4.29 7.29
C ALA A 55 -17.29 4.92 7.31
N PRO A 56 -16.67 5.08 8.50
CA PRO A 56 -15.46 5.89 8.67
C PRO A 56 -14.25 5.26 7.97
N GLU A 57 -14.18 3.95 7.94
CA GLU A 57 -13.10 3.22 7.25
C GLU A 57 -13.16 3.43 5.72
N ALA A 58 -14.34 3.33 5.12
CA ALA A 58 -14.50 3.58 3.70
C ALA A 58 -14.21 5.05 3.35
N TYR A 59 -14.61 5.98 4.21
CA TYR A 59 -14.32 7.40 4.07
C TYR A 59 -12.81 7.67 4.14
N ALA A 60 -12.14 7.18 5.20
CA ALA A 60 -10.70 7.35 5.40
C ALA A 60 -9.91 6.73 4.25
N ARG A 61 -10.27 5.51 3.79
CA ARG A 61 -9.66 4.87 2.62
C ARG A 61 -9.79 5.73 1.37
N ARG A 62 -10.97 6.28 1.10
CA ARG A 62 -11.18 7.19 -0.04
C ARG A 62 -10.29 8.43 0.04
N VAL A 63 -10.19 9.05 1.20
CA VAL A 63 -9.31 10.21 1.43
C VAL A 63 -7.86 9.85 1.19
N LEU A 64 -7.39 8.74 1.76
CA LEU A 64 -6.02 8.25 1.65
C LEU A 64 -5.63 7.97 0.19
N VAL A 65 -6.48 7.27 -0.54
CA VAL A 65 -6.24 6.95 -1.97
C VAL A 65 -6.21 8.21 -2.82
N ASN A 66 -7.13 9.15 -2.61
CA ASN A 66 -7.14 10.41 -3.34
C ASN A 66 -5.88 11.23 -3.08
N LEU A 67 -5.44 11.34 -1.84
CA LEU A 67 -4.18 12.01 -1.49
C LEU A 67 -2.97 11.34 -2.14
N SER A 68 -2.93 10.00 -2.17
CA SER A 68 -1.85 9.27 -2.85
C SER A 68 -1.85 9.52 -4.37
N LYS A 69 -3.02 9.60 -5.01
CA LYS A 69 -3.17 9.95 -6.44
C LYS A 69 -2.66 11.37 -6.72
N ASP A 70 -3.05 12.34 -5.89
CA ASP A 70 -2.64 13.74 -6.06
C ASP A 70 -1.13 13.88 -5.95
N ARG A 71 -0.52 13.17 -4.99
CA ARG A 71 0.93 13.14 -4.84
C ARG A 71 1.64 12.52 -6.04
N LEU A 72 1.11 11.43 -6.59
CA LEU A 72 1.67 10.81 -7.79
C LEU A 72 1.58 11.74 -9.00
N ARG A 73 0.48 12.45 -9.17
CA ARG A 73 0.33 13.47 -10.21
C ARG A 73 1.32 14.62 -10.03
N ALA A 74 1.58 15.04 -8.79
CA ALA A 74 2.58 16.08 -8.49
C ALA A 74 4.00 15.60 -8.80
N ARG A 75 4.36 14.37 -8.40
CA ARG A 75 5.68 13.77 -8.71
C ARG A 75 5.91 13.54 -10.20
N GLY A 76 4.89 13.21 -10.97
CA GLY A 76 5.00 13.08 -12.43
C GLY A 76 5.35 14.37 -13.16
N ARG A 77 5.26 15.51 -12.47
CA ARG A 77 5.64 16.84 -12.98
C ARG A 77 7.03 17.30 -12.51
N GLN A 78 7.68 16.60 -11.59
CA GLN A 78 9.02 16.90 -11.08
C GLN A 78 10.05 15.90 -11.61
N PRO A 79 11.30 16.33 -11.92
CA PRO A 79 12.40 15.44 -12.25
C PRO A 79 12.64 14.43 -11.10
N ARG A 80 13.00 13.21 -11.47
CA ARG A 80 13.22 12.08 -10.57
C ARG A 80 14.45 12.34 -9.70
N GLU A 81 14.27 12.79 -8.47
CA GLU A 81 15.28 12.63 -7.44
C GLU A 81 15.27 11.16 -6.99
N THR A 82 16.46 10.57 -6.98
CA THR A 82 16.69 9.17 -6.61
C THR A 82 16.35 9.03 -5.12
N ALA A 83 15.23 8.40 -4.80
CA ALA A 83 14.88 8.10 -3.42
C ALA A 83 15.82 7.01 -2.89
N LEU A 84 16.48 7.26 -1.75
CA LEU A 84 17.15 6.26 -0.93
C LEU A 84 16.18 5.13 -0.55
N PRO A 85 16.66 3.87 -0.38
CA PRO A 85 15.80 2.78 0.04
C PRO A 85 15.18 3.12 1.40
N PRO A 86 13.87 2.98 1.55
CA PRO A 86 13.21 3.30 2.81
C PRO A 86 13.47 2.21 3.85
N ASP A 87 13.87 2.61 5.04
CA ASP A 87 13.65 1.78 6.23
C ASP A 87 12.13 1.62 6.39
N GLY A 88 11.63 0.43 6.11
CA GLY A 88 10.22 0.12 6.22
C GLY A 88 9.73 0.30 7.66
N PRO A 89 8.44 0.61 7.89
CA PRO A 89 7.89 0.60 9.23
C PRO A 89 8.05 -0.79 9.82
N ASP A 90 8.40 -0.85 11.10
CA ASP A 90 8.24 -2.04 11.92
C ASP A 90 6.74 -2.35 11.98
N LEU A 91 6.26 -3.04 10.95
CA LEU A 91 4.89 -3.51 10.93
C LEU A 91 4.81 -4.61 11.98
N PRO A 92 3.85 -4.57 12.93
CA PRO A 92 3.75 -5.58 13.96
C PRO A 92 3.80 -6.96 13.32
N SER A 93 4.81 -7.73 13.71
CA SER A 93 5.01 -9.10 13.24
C SER A 93 3.82 -9.92 13.70
N VAL A 94 3.01 -10.34 12.77
CA VAL A 94 2.24 -11.57 12.97
C VAL A 94 3.31 -12.66 13.00
N ASP A 95 3.43 -13.41 14.10
CA ASP A 95 4.37 -14.50 14.32
C ASP A 95 4.47 -15.40 13.07
N ALA A 96 5.52 -15.22 12.32
CA ALA A 96 5.81 -16.02 11.14
C ALA A 96 7.33 -16.13 11.04
N GLY A 97 7.83 -17.37 11.09
CA GLY A 97 9.22 -17.73 11.15
C GLY A 97 10.15 -17.02 10.15
N TYR A 98 11.44 -17.11 10.38
CA TYR A 98 12.52 -16.38 9.69
C TYR A 98 12.39 -16.32 8.15
N ASP A 99 11.93 -17.39 7.49
CA ASP A 99 11.70 -17.43 6.03
C ASP A 99 10.64 -16.42 5.57
N ARG A 100 9.62 -16.17 6.40
CA ARG A 100 8.54 -15.22 6.05
C ARG A 100 8.94 -13.74 6.18
N ILE A 101 10.02 -13.42 6.87
CA ILE A 101 10.52 -12.03 6.99
C ILE A 101 11.26 -11.65 5.70
N ALA A 102 12.10 -12.55 5.17
CA ALA A 102 12.78 -12.35 3.89
C ALA A 102 11.77 -12.24 2.74
N ASP A 103 10.77 -13.14 2.68
CA ASP A 103 9.67 -13.09 1.70
C ASP A 103 8.87 -11.79 1.79
N ARG A 104 8.69 -11.26 3.00
CA ARG A 104 7.97 -10.01 3.22
C ARG A 104 8.73 -8.80 2.69
N GLY A 105 10.05 -8.74 2.90
CA GLY A 105 10.93 -7.74 2.33
C GLY A 105 10.86 -7.77 0.79
N ALA A 106 11.00 -8.95 0.22
CA ALA A 106 10.92 -9.15 -1.23
C ALA A 106 9.59 -8.65 -1.83
N VAL A 107 8.48 -8.95 -1.16
CA VAL A 107 7.15 -8.49 -1.61
C VAL A 107 7.03 -6.96 -1.54
N LEU A 108 7.54 -6.33 -0.48
CA LEU A 108 7.54 -4.88 -0.35
C LEU A 108 8.40 -4.21 -1.43
N ASP A 109 9.60 -4.74 -1.68
CA ASP A 109 10.50 -4.26 -2.72
C ASP A 109 9.90 -4.45 -4.12
N ALA A 110 9.29 -5.60 -4.38
CA ALA A 110 8.59 -5.85 -5.63
C ALA A 110 7.41 -4.89 -5.84
N LEU A 111 6.62 -4.61 -4.79
CA LEU A 111 5.56 -3.60 -4.85
C LEU A 111 6.13 -2.20 -5.09
N ALA A 112 7.26 -1.85 -4.45
CA ALA A 112 7.95 -0.58 -4.66
C ALA A 112 8.48 -0.44 -6.10
N GLY A 113 8.85 -1.54 -6.74
CA GLY A 113 9.28 -1.61 -8.15
C GLY A 113 8.15 -1.49 -9.18
N LEU A 114 6.88 -1.54 -8.77
CA LEU A 114 5.76 -1.35 -9.67
C LEU A 114 5.57 0.13 -10.05
N PRO A 115 5.15 0.42 -11.30
CA PRO A 115 4.61 1.73 -11.64
C PRO A 115 3.46 2.11 -10.69
N PRO A 116 3.34 3.39 -10.31
CA PRO A 116 2.39 3.82 -9.27
C PRO A 116 0.95 3.40 -9.49
N GLY A 117 0.43 3.48 -10.72
CA GLY A 117 -0.94 3.06 -11.04
C GLY A 117 -1.15 1.54 -10.89
N GLN A 118 -0.13 0.73 -11.23
CA GLN A 118 -0.16 -0.71 -11.04
C GLN A 118 -0.12 -1.06 -9.55
N ARG A 119 0.74 -0.39 -8.78
CA ARG A 119 0.83 -0.56 -7.33
C ARG A 119 -0.50 -0.24 -6.64
N GLN A 120 -1.13 0.89 -6.99
CA GLN A 120 -2.45 1.27 -6.44
C GLN A 120 -3.50 0.19 -6.68
N VAL A 121 -3.59 -0.33 -7.90
CA VAL A 121 -4.57 -1.37 -8.24
C VAL A 121 -4.29 -2.65 -7.44
N VAL A 122 -3.04 -3.09 -7.32
CA VAL A 122 -2.68 -4.28 -6.54
C VAL A 122 -3.03 -4.11 -5.07
N VAL A 123 -2.63 -3.00 -4.45
CA VAL A 123 -2.93 -2.72 -3.04
C VAL A 123 -4.43 -2.71 -2.79
N LEU A 124 -5.21 -2.03 -3.63
CA LEU A 124 -6.66 -1.95 -3.44
C LEU A 124 -7.37 -3.28 -3.66
N ARG A 125 -6.92 -4.07 -4.65
CA ARG A 125 -7.54 -5.36 -4.97
C ARG A 125 -7.19 -6.48 -4.01
N PHE A 126 -5.93 -6.56 -3.56
CA PHE A 126 -5.42 -7.73 -2.85
C PHE A 126 -5.08 -7.48 -1.39
N VAL A 127 -4.85 -6.24 -0.99
CA VAL A 127 -4.62 -5.88 0.43
C VAL A 127 -5.90 -5.33 1.06
N GLU A 128 -6.63 -4.48 0.33
CA GLU A 128 -7.88 -3.88 0.80
C GLU A 128 -9.13 -4.70 0.41
N ASP A 129 -8.94 -5.80 -0.32
CA ASP A 129 -10.00 -6.73 -0.77
C ASP A 129 -11.19 -6.05 -1.47
N LEU A 130 -10.91 -5.02 -2.28
CA LEU A 130 -11.94 -4.32 -3.04
C LEU A 130 -12.25 -5.06 -4.34
N SER A 131 -13.52 -5.04 -4.78
CA SER A 131 -13.90 -5.54 -6.10
C SER A 131 -13.29 -4.69 -7.22
N VAL A 132 -13.33 -5.20 -8.47
CA VAL A 132 -12.91 -4.43 -9.66
C VAL A 132 -13.67 -3.11 -9.75
N ASP A 133 -14.98 -3.15 -9.54
CA ASP A 133 -15.84 -1.97 -9.65
C ASP A 133 -15.59 -0.97 -8.52
N GLN A 134 -15.46 -1.45 -7.27
CA GLN A 134 -15.08 -0.60 -6.13
C GLN A 134 -13.71 0.06 -6.33
N THR A 135 -12.76 -0.67 -6.91
CA THR A 135 -11.43 -0.13 -7.23
C THR A 135 -11.53 0.91 -8.34
N ALA A 136 -12.32 0.66 -9.37
CA ALA A 136 -12.56 1.58 -10.47
C ALA A 136 -13.17 2.90 -9.98
N ASP A 137 -14.22 2.81 -9.14
CA ASP A 137 -14.87 3.96 -8.53
C ASP A 137 -13.91 4.77 -7.64
N LEU A 138 -13.06 4.07 -6.89
CA LEU A 138 -12.10 4.72 -5.98
C LEU A 138 -10.96 5.40 -6.73
N LEU A 139 -10.50 4.79 -7.82
CA LEU A 139 -9.43 5.32 -8.67
C LEU A 139 -9.92 6.29 -9.75
N ASP A 140 -11.25 6.45 -9.91
CA ASP A 140 -11.85 7.26 -10.95
C ASP A 140 -11.39 6.83 -12.36
N CYS A 141 -11.57 5.54 -12.64
CA CYS A 141 -11.19 4.93 -13.92
C CYS A 141 -12.17 3.81 -14.32
N SER A 142 -12.04 3.25 -15.51
CA SER A 142 -12.89 2.15 -15.94
C SER A 142 -12.52 0.80 -15.32
N ALA A 143 -13.50 -0.10 -15.17
CA ALA A 143 -13.25 -1.48 -14.77
C ALA A 143 -12.26 -2.20 -15.70
N GLY A 144 -12.27 -1.88 -16.99
CA GLY A 144 -11.30 -2.35 -17.98
C GLY A 144 -9.86 -1.90 -17.65
N THR A 145 -9.71 -0.63 -17.21
CA THR A 145 -8.43 -0.10 -16.76
C THR A 145 -7.92 -0.85 -15.53
N VAL A 146 -8.77 -1.11 -14.53
CA VAL A 146 -8.40 -1.90 -13.35
C VAL A 146 -7.94 -3.30 -13.76
N LYS A 147 -8.69 -4.02 -14.60
CA LYS A 147 -8.33 -5.36 -15.07
C LYS A 147 -6.98 -5.37 -15.79
N SER A 148 -6.77 -4.44 -16.73
CA SER A 148 -5.53 -4.37 -17.49
C SER A 148 -4.32 -4.01 -16.64
N GLN A 149 -4.47 -3.06 -15.70
CA GLN A 149 -3.40 -2.69 -14.76
C GLN A 149 -3.11 -3.85 -13.78
N THR A 150 -4.13 -4.57 -13.32
CA THR A 150 -3.94 -5.77 -12.49
C THR A 150 -3.13 -6.82 -13.21
N ALA A 151 -3.48 -7.16 -14.45
CA ALA A 151 -2.76 -8.17 -15.23
C ALA A 151 -1.28 -7.79 -15.42
N ARG A 152 -1.00 -6.55 -15.84
CA ARG A 152 0.38 -6.05 -16.01
C ARG A 152 1.15 -6.04 -14.69
N ALA A 153 0.50 -5.63 -13.60
CA ALA A 153 1.12 -5.62 -12.28
C ALA A 153 1.51 -7.02 -11.81
N LEU A 154 0.63 -8.01 -11.96
CA LEU A 154 0.90 -9.38 -11.57
C LEU A 154 2.01 -10.01 -12.40
N THR A 155 2.10 -9.72 -13.70
CA THR A 155 3.22 -10.15 -14.54
C THR A 155 4.52 -9.54 -14.03
N ARG A 156 4.55 -8.24 -13.80
CA ARG A 156 5.75 -7.54 -13.30
C ARG A 156 6.17 -8.01 -11.91
N LEU A 157 5.21 -8.27 -11.01
CA LEU A 157 5.52 -8.82 -9.68
C LEU A 157 6.16 -10.19 -9.75
N ARG A 158 5.70 -11.08 -10.66
CA ARG A 158 6.34 -12.39 -10.85
C ARG A 158 7.78 -12.27 -11.32
N GLU A 159 8.07 -11.36 -12.26
CA GLU A 159 9.43 -11.08 -12.72
C GLU A 159 10.31 -10.58 -11.55
N LEU A 160 9.87 -9.56 -10.82
CA LEU A 160 10.62 -8.99 -9.70
C LEU A 160 10.89 -9.99 -8.57
N LEU A 161 9.91 -10.84 -8.25
CA LEU A 161 10.06 -11.88 -7.23
C LEU A 161 10.96 -13.04 -7.71
N ALA A 162 10.92 -13.40 -8.98
CA ALA A 162 11.82 -14.41 -9.53
C ALA A 162 13.28 -13.96 -9.48
N ASP A 163 13.56 -12.71 -9.83
CA ASP A 163 14.90 -12.11 -9.75
C ASP A 163 15.42 -12.09 -8.30
N PHE A 164 14.53 -11.83 -7.34
CA PHE A 164 14.87 -11.84 -5.91
C PHE A 164 15.29 -13.24 -5.43
N HIS A 165 14.53 -14.27 -5.75
CA HIS A 165 14.86 -15.66 -5.36
C HIS A 165 16.13 -16.17 -6.05
N GLY A 166 16.36 -15.80 -7.32
CA GLY A 166 17.60 -16.13 -8.03
C GLY A 166 18.84 -15.53 -7.36
N SER A 167 18.74 -14.28 -6.93
CA SER A 167 19.85 -13.57 -6.27
C SER A 167 20.18 -14.10 -4.86
N GLN A 168 19.22 -14.69 -4.16
CA GLN A 168 19.43 -15.31 -2.85
C GLN A 168 20.20 -16.65 -2.98
N HIS A 169 19.85 -17.48 -3.96
CA HIS A 169 20.54 -18.76 -4.21
C HIS A 169 22.00 -18.58 -4.64
N GLU A 170 22.34 -17.51 -5.37
CA GLU A 170 23.73 -17.23 -5.73
C GLU A 170 24.58 -16.80 -4.51
N LYS A 171 24.01 -16.08 -3.56
CA LYS A 171 24.71 -15.66 -2.32
C LYS A 171 24.98 -16.84 -1.39
N GLU A 172 24.01 -17.74 -1.19
CA GLU A 172 24.19 -18.94 -0.36
C GLU A 172 25.24 -19.89 -0.94
N THR A 173 25.32 -20.04 -2.26
CA THR A 173 26.30 -20.92 -2.90
C THR A 173 27.73 -20.38 -2.81
N THR A 174 27.88 -19.07 -2.67
CA THR A 174 29.22 -18.42 -2.56
C THR A 174 29.78 -18.47 -1.14
N ASP A 175 28.92 -18.49 -0.13
CA ASP A 175 29.34 -18.50 1.28
C ASP A 175 29.74 -19.92 1.76
N VAL A 176 29.22 -20.98 1.13
CA VAL A 176 29.56 -22.38 1.45
C VAL A 176 30.95 -22.80 0.87
N ARG A 177 31.55 -21.96 0.02
CA ARG A 177 32.87 -22.25 -0.63
C ARG A 177 34.03 -21.49 0.02
N ARG A 178 33.84 -20.90 1.18
CA ARG A 178 34.89 -20.19 1.93
C ARG A 178 35.12 -20.84 3.28
#